data_9796584caf5c935b814c71582739f466
#
_entry.id   9796584caf5c935b814c71582739f466
#
_cell.length_a   1.000
_cell.length_b   1.000
_cell.length_c   1.000
_cell.angle_alpha   90.00
_cell.angle_beta   90.00
_cell.angle_gamma   90.00
#
_symmetry.space_group_name_H-M   'P 1'
#
loop_
_entity.id
_entity.type
_entity.pdbx_description
1 polymer ?
#
loop_
_entity_poly.entity_id
_entity_poly.type
_entity_poly.pdbx_seq_one_letter_code
_entity_poly.pdbx_strand_id
1 'polypeptide(L)'
;MQWSPPESGISGTEIILGIDPGLRRTGFGVIEKSAAGGRYLASGVIRTGQGGVPERLGIIHRGISELVTQYSPTESAIEKVFVNVNPQSTLLLGQARGAAIAALVLGGLAVHEYTALQLKK
;
A
#
# COMPACT_ATOMS: atom_id res chain seq x y z
N MET A 1 -12.19 -13.93 -0.75
CA MET A 1 -12.70 -13.05 0.32
C MET A 1 -12.37 -11.61 -0.01
N GLN A 2 -13.32 -10.77 0.11
CA GLN A 2 -13.13 -9.34 -0.14
C GLN A 2 -12.90 -8.64 1.20
N TRP A 3 -11.87 -7.81 1.25
CA TRP A 3 -11.61 -7.05 2.46
C TRP A 3 -12.62 -5.92 2.60
N SER A 4 -13.10 -5.71 3.82
CA SER A 4 -13.92 -4.57 4.16
C SER A 4 -13.30 -3.87 5.36
N PRO A 5 -13.29 -2.54 5.38
CA PRO A 5 -12.75 -1.84 6.54
C PRO A 5 -13.61 -2.12 7.77
N PRO A 6 -13.00 -2.10 8.95
CA PRO A 6 -13.76 -2.25 10.19
C PRO A 6 -14.76 -1.12 10.35
N GLU A 7 -15.88 -1.41 10.96
CA GLU A 7 -16.85 -0.37 11.27
C GLU A 7 -16.24 0.57 12.30
N SER A 8 -16.22 1.84 11.99
CA SER A 8 -15.91 2.84 13.00
C SER A 8 -17.21 3.15 13.74
N GLY A 9 -17.17 3.21 15.04
CA GLY A 9 -18.32 3.64 15.82
C GLY A 9 -18.72 5.08 15.59
N ILE A 10 -18.01 5.78 14.72
CA ILE A 10 -18.26 7.16 14.36
C ILE A 10 -18.70 7.15 12.91
N SER A 11 -19.84 7.73 12.63
CA SER A 11 -20.27 7.91 11.25
C SER A 11 -19.26 8.83 10.59
N GLY A 12 -18.26 8.27 9.98
CA GLY A 12 -17.21 9.05 9.36
C GLY A 12 -16.81 8.43 8.04
N THR A 13 -15.99 9.16 7.39
CA THR A 13 -15.38 8.75 6.16
C THR A 13 -14.14 7.94 6.49
N GLU A 14 -14.00 6.79 5.89
CA GLU A 14 -12.78 6.01 5.98
C GLU A 14 -11.94 6.28 4.75
N ILE A 15 -10.64 6.42 4.95
CA ILE A 15 -9.69 6.62 3.87
C ILE A 15 -8.76 5.43 3.84
N ILE A 16 -8.69 4.79 2.70
CA ILE A 16 -7.91 3.57 2.50
C ILE A 16 -6.75 3.89 1.57
N LEU A 17 -5.55 3.59 2.03
CA LEU A 17 -4.33 3.70 1.22
C LEU A 17 -3.97 2.31 0.73
N GLY A 18 -4.06 2.09 -0.58
CA GLY A 18 -3.67 0.84 -1.21
C GLY A 18 -2.29 0.96 -1.81
N ILE A 19 -1.48 -0.08 -1.64
CA ILE A 19 -0.10 -0.11 -2.11
C ILE A 19 0.13 -1.34 -2.99
N ASP A 20 0.71 -1.12 -4.15
CA ASP A 20 1.23 -2.16 -5.03
C ASP A 20 2.75 -2.05 -5.04
N PRO A 21 3.45 -2.83 -4.22
CA PRO A 21 4.89 -2.64 -4.04
C PRO A 21 5.71 -3.12 -5.23
N GLY A 22 6.76 -2.38 -5.52
CA GLY A 22 7.75 -2.74 -6.52
C GLY A 22 9.04 -1.98 -6.24
N LEU A 23 10.18 -2.61 -6.55
CA LEU A 23 11.47 -2.01 -6.23
C LEU A 23 11.74 -0.74 -7.04
N ARG A 24 11.34 -0.72 -8.30
CA ARG A 24 11.57 0.43 -9.18
C ARG A 24 10.40 1.41 -9.16
N ARG A 25 9.20 0.88 -8.97
CA ARG A 25 7.98 1.66 -8.88
C ARG A 25 7.07 1.02 -7.86
N THR A 26 6.58 1.82 -6.94
CA THR A 26 5.55 1.41 -6.00
C THR A 26 4.29 2.20 -6.31
N GLY A 27 3.25 1.52 -6.75
CA GLY A 27 1.97 2.15 -7.04
C GLY A 27 1.16 2.38 -5.79
N PHE A 28 0.33 3.43 -5.81
CA PHE A 28 -0.57 3.69 -4.69
C PHE A 28 -1.91 4.22 -5.19
N GLY A 29 -2.93 3.98 -4.39
CA GLY A 29 -4.24 4.55 -4.59
C GLY A 29 -4.83 4.96 -3.26
N VAL A 30 -5.58 6.04 -3.24
CA VAL A 30 -6.26 6.53 -2.05
C VAL A 30 -7.75 6.60 -2.35
N ILE A 31 -8.52 5.89 -1.55
CA ILE A 31 -9.97 5.79 -1.72
C ILE A 31 -10.66 6.24 -0.45
N GLU A 32 -11.63 7.10 -0.61
CA GLU A 32 -12.52 7.50 0.48
C GLU A 32 -13.75 6.59 0.43
N LYS A 33 -14.07 5.96 1.55
CA LYS A 33 -15.22 5.07 1.64
C LYS A 33 -16.18 5.60 2.71
N SER A 34 -17.43 5.75 2.32
CA SER A 34 -18.48 6.23 3.21
C SER A 34 -19.73 5.39 3.02
N ALA A 35 -20.77 5.68 3.79
CA ALA A 35 -22.06 5.01 3.64
C ALA A 35 -22.64 5.15 2.22
N ALA A 36 -22.29 6.24 1.53
CA ALA A 36 -22.75 6.50 0.18
C ALA A 36 -21.95 5.76 -0.90
N GLY A 37 -20.87 5.05 -0.53
CA GLY A 37 -20.02 4.32 -1.46
C GLY A 37 -18.59 4.81 -1.43
N GLY A 38 -17.79 4.37 -2.40
CA GLY A 38 -16.38 4.73 -2.48
C GLY A 38 -16.14 5.86 -3.46
N ARG A 39 -15.12 6.67 -3.17
CA ARG A 39 -14.71 7.75 -4.05
C ARG A 39 -13.19 7.76 -4.19
N TYR A 40 -12.72 7.81 -5.42
CA TYR A 40 -11.31 7.94 -5.72
C TYR A 40 -10.81 9.34 -5.32
N LEU A 41 -9.73 9.38 -4.55
CA LEU A 41 -9.11 10.65 -4.16
C LEU A 41 -7.81 10.91 -4.92
N ALA A 42 -6.96 9.91 -5.03
CA ALA A 42 -5.66 10.08 -5.65
C ALA A 42 -5.06 8.73 -6.04
N SER A 43 -4.16 8.75 -6.99
CA SER A 43 -3.31 7.60 -7.27
C SER A 43 -2.02 8.10 -7.89
N GLY A 44 -1.03 7.25 -7.89
CA GLY A 44 0.24 7.60 -8.48
C GLY A 44 1.26 6.52 -8.30
N VAL A 45 2.51 6.88 -8.52
CA VAL A 45 3.64 5.96 -8.47
C VAL A 45 4.79 6.64 -7.74
N ILE A 46 5.38 5.91 -6.79
CA ILE A 46 6.64 6.31 -6.17
C ILE A 46 7.74 5.69 -7.02
N ARG A 47 8.53 6.53 -7.68
CA ARG A 47 9.65 6.08 -8.50
C ARG A 47 10.91 6.17 -7.67
N THR A 48 11.72 5.10 -7.70
CA THR A 48 12.86 5.00 -6.80
C THR A 48 14.18 5.47 -7.42
N GLY A 49 14.16 5.85 -8.69
CA GLY A 49 15.35 6.42 -9.32
C GLY A 49 16.38 5.37 -9.71
N GLN A 50 17.67 5.71 -9.54
CA GLN A 50 18.75 4.90 -10.05
C GLN A 50 19.71 4.37 -8.98
N GLY A 51 19.40 4.57 -7.72
CA GLY A 51 20.26 4.10 -6.65
C GLY A 51 20.24 2.58 -6.50
N GLY A 52 21.07 2.08 -5.59
CA GLY A 52 21.06 0.67 -5.23
C GLY A 52 19.85 0.29 -4.40
N VAL A 53 19.78 -1.00 -4.03
CA VAL A 53 18.61 -1.50 -3.30
C VAL A 53 18.36 -0.74 -2.00
N PRO A 54 19.36 -0.48 -1.13
CA PRO A 54 19.07 0.24 0.11
C PRO A 54 18.48 1.63 -0.12
N GLU A 55 19.00 2.38 -1.07
CA GLU A 55 18.49 3.71 -1.39
C GLU A 55 17.06 3.64 -1.92
N ARG A 56 16.76 2.65 -2.76
CA ARG A 56 15.41 2.46 -3.29
C ARG A 56 14.43 2.13 -2.18
N LEU A 57 14.80 1.27 -1.25
CA LEU A 57 13.95 0.92 -0.12
C LEU A 57 13.66 2.14 0.76
N GLY A 58 14.67 2.99 0.96
CA GLY A 58 14.49 4.24 1.70
C GLY A 58 13.51 5.19 1.01
N ILE A 59 13.57 5.27 -0.32
CA ILE A 59 12.64 6.11 -1.09
C ILE A 59 11.22 5.59 -0.99
N ILE A 60 11.04 4.27 -1.07
CA ILE A 60 9.71 3.65 -0.90
C ILE A 60 9.14 4.00 0.48
N HIS A 61 9.94 3.79 1.51
CA HIS A 61 9.53 4.05 2.89
C HIS A 61 9.13 5.52 3.07
N ARG A 62 9.97 6.43 2.62
CA ARG A 62 9.72 7.87 2.75
C ARG A 62 8.48 8.29 1.97
N GLY A 63 8.35 7.79 0.74
CA GLY A 63 7.20 8.14 -0.10
C GLY A 63 5.89 7.70 0.52
N ILE A 64 5.84 6.49 1.07
CA ILE A 64 4.62 6.01 1.73
C ILE A 64 4.36 6.80 3.02
N SER A 65 5.41 7.11 3.79
CA SER A 65 5.26 7.92 4.99
C SER A 65 4.68 9.30 4.67
N GLU A 66 5.09 9.90 3.57
CA GLU A 66 4.53 11.18 3.12
C GLU A 66 3.06 11.05 2.74
N LEU A 67 2.67 9.94 2.09
CA LEU A 67 1.27 9.70 1.75
C LEU A 67 0.41 9.54 3.01
N VAL A 68 0.93 8.84 4.01
CA VAL A 68 0.23 8.69 5.29
C VAL A 68 0.00 10.06 5.93
N THR A 69 1.00 10.91 5.91
CA THR A 69 0.87 12.28 6.45
C THR A 69 -0.11 13.11 5.64
N GLN A 70 -0.03 13.03 4.32
CA GLN A 70 -0.82 13.87 3.43
C GLN A 70 -2.30 13.53 3.47
N TYR A 71 -2.64 12.24 3.45
CA TYR A 71 -4.03 11.81 3.32
C TYR A 71 -4.66 11.34 4.63
N SER A 72 -3.86 11.15 5.67
CA SER A 72 -4.34 10.65 6.97
C SER A 72 -5.26 9.44 6.82
N PRO A 73 -4.81 8.37 6.13
CA PRO A 73 -5.65 7.20 5.93
C PRO A 73 -5.99 6.54 7.26
N THR A 74 -7.13 5.88 7.30
CA THR A 74 -7.59 5.14 8.47
C THR A 74 -7.21 3.66 8.37
N GLU A 75 -7.01 3.16 7.16
CA GLU A 75 -6.66 1.78 6.89
C GLU A 75 -5.72 1.71 5.70
N SER A 76 -5.01 0.60 5.60
CA SER A 76 -4.17 0.35 4.43
C SER A 76 -4.37 -1.07 3.92
N ALA A 77 -4.09 -1.24 2.64
CA ALA A 77 -4.19 -2.53 1.97
C ALA A 77 -2.99 -2.71 1.07
N ILE A 78 -2.48 -3.93 1.01
CA ILE A 78 -1.33 -4.25 0.19
C ILE A 78 -1.55 -5.60 -0.48
N GLU A 79 -1.19 -5.69 -1.76
CA GLU A 79 -1.37 -6.91 -2.50
C GLU A 79 -0.38 -7.98 -2.04
N LYS A 80 -0.86 -9.21 -1.87
CA LYS A 80 -0.01 -10.35 -1.58
C LYS A 80 0.81 -10.69 -2.81
N VAL A 81 2.06 -11.04 -2.55
CA VAL A 81 3.00 -11.43 -3.60
C VAL A 81 3.10 -12.94 -3.62
N PHE A 82 3.04 -13.53 -4.82
CA PHE A 82 3.28 -14.95 -5.00
C PHE A 82 4.72 -15.19 -5.42
N VAL A 83 5.25 -16.35 -5.06
CA VAL A 83 6.59 -16.76 -5.47
C VAL A 83 6.66 -16.84 -6.99
N ASN A 84 7.62 -16.14 -7.56
CA ASN A 84 7.86 -16.15 -8.98
C ASN A 84 8.85 -17.27 -9.33
N VAL A 85 8.94 -17.60 -10.62
CA VAL A 85 9.93 -18.55 -11.12
C VAL A 85 11.35 -18.01 -10.99
N ASN A 86 11.53 -16.70 -10.87
CA ASN A 86 12.84 -16.08 -10.67
C ASN A 86 13.04 -15.75 -9.19
N PRO A 87 13.90 -16.52 -8.47
CA PRO A 87 14.11 -16.30 -7.04
C PRO A 87 14.66 -14.92 -6.71
N GLN A 88 15.53 -14.37 -7.57
CA GLN A 88 16.11 -13.06 -7.32
C GLN A 88 15.06 -11.97 -7.40
N SER A 89 14.20 -12.02 -8.40
CA SER A 89 13.11 -11.06 -8.53
C SER A 89 12.15 -11.15 -7.36
N THR A 90 11.86 -12.36 -6.89
CA THR A 90 11.00 -12.58 -5.73
C THR A 90 11.62 -11.97 -4.48
N LEU A 91 12.94 -12.15 -4.29
CA LEU A 91 13.64 -11.59 -3.15
C LEU A 91 13.59 -10.07 -3.14
N LEU A 92 13.89 -9.45 -4.29
CA LEU A 92 13.87 -8.00 -4.40
C LEU A 92 12.47 -7.41 -4.17
N LEU A 93 11.47 -8.08 -4.72
CA LEU A 93 10.08 -7.66 -4.51
C LEU A 93 9.69 -7.79 -3.04
N GLY A 94 10.14 -8.84 -2.37
CA GLY A 94 9.90 -9.03 -0.94
C GLY A 94 10.52 -7.92 -0.10
N GLN A 95 11.71 -7.45 -0.47
CA GLN A 95 12.35 -6.34 0.22
C GLN A 95 11.55 -5.04 0.03
N ALA A 96 11.14 -4.75 -1.19
CA ALA A 96 10.32 -3.57 -1.46
C ALA A 96 9.01 -3.63 -0.68
N ARG A 97 8.39 -4.80 -0.65
CA ARG A 97 7.16 -5.03 0.09
C ARG A 97 7.36 -4.82 1.59
N GLY A 98 8.48 -5.30 2.13
CA GLY A 98 8.82 -5.10 3.54
C GLY A 98 8.98 -3.63 3.89
N ALA A 99 9.65 -2.87 3.04
CA ALA A 99 9.79 -1.42 3.24
C ALA A 99 8.43 -0.72 3.25
N ALA A 100 7.55 -1.13 2.34
CA ALA A 100 6.19 -0.57 2.28
C ALA A 100 5.39 -0.89 3.54
N ILE A 101 5.42 -2.14 3.97
CA ILE A 101 4.70 -2.56 5.18
C ILE A 101 5.23 -1.82 6.40
N ALA A 102 6.55 -1.70 6.54
CA ALA A 102 7.15 -1.00 7.66
C ALA A 102 6.68 0.46 7.71
N ALA A 103 6.63 1.14 6.57
CA ALA A 103 6.16 2.52 6.52
C ALA A 103 4.71 2.65 6.97
N LEU A 104 3.85 1.72 6.53
CA LEU A 104 2.44 1.74 6.91
C LEU A 104 2.26 1.47 8.41
N VAL A 105 2.95 0.46 8.94
CA VAL A 105 2.86 0.10 10.34
C VAL A 105 3.39 1.21 11.23
N LEU A 106 4.53 1.80 10.87
CA LEU A 106 5.09 2.90 11.63
C LEU A 106 4.22 4.16 11.53
N GLY A 107 3.43 4.27 10.48
CA GLY A 107 2.43 5.33 10.34
C GLY A 107 1.18 5.10 11.17
N GLY A 108 1.10 4.00 11.92
CA GLY A 108 -0.03 3.71 12.79
C GLY A 108 -1.18 2.99 12.11
N LEU A 109 -0.97 2.45 10.91
CA LEU A 109 -2.04 1.82 10.15
C LEU A 109 -2.04 0.30 10.30
N ALA A 110 -3.22 -0.28 10.38
CA ALA A 110 -3.37 -1.71 10.15
C ALA A 110 -3.14 -1.99 8.66
N VAL A 111 -2.50 -3.11 8.35
CA VAL A 111 -2.19 -3.49 6.98
C VAL A 111 -2.97 -4.75 6.63
N HIS A 112 -3.87 -4.64 5.67
CA HIS A 112 -4.66 -5.76 5.19
C HIS A 112 -4.06 -6.28 3.89
N GLU A 113 -3.87 -7.57 3.82
CA GLU A 113 -3.31 -8.22 2.64
C GLU A 113 -4.40 -8.90 1.84
N TYR A 114 -4.30 -8.80 0.52
CA TYR A 114 -5.27 -9.43 -0.37
C TYR A 114 -4.56 -9.89 -1.64
N THR A 115 -5.19 -10.83 -2.35
CA THR A 115 -4.70 -11.25 -3.66
C THR A 115 -5.44 -10.51 -4.75
N ALA A 116 -4.86 -10.48 -5.95
CA ALA A 116 -5.52 -9.88 -7.10
C ALA A 116 -6.87 -10.55 -7.39
N LEU A 117 -6.98 -11.87 -7.15
CA LEU A 117 -8.23 -12.58 -7.32
C LEU A 117 -9.31 -12.11 -6.35
N GLN A 118 -8.92 -11.79 -5.13
CA GLN A 118 -9.86 -11.30 -4.12
C GLN A 118 -10.41 -9.93 -4.49
N LEU A 119 -9.61 -9.12 -5.16
CA LEU A 119 -10.04 -7.79 -5.59
C LEU A 119 -11.04 -7.82 -6.73
N LYS A 120 -10.98 -8.84 -7.58
CA LYS A 120 -11.82 -8.91 -8.76
C LYS A 120 -13.26 -9.35 -8.46
N LYS A 121 -13.55 -9.62 -7.26
CA LYS A 121 -14.92 -9.99 -6.86
C LYS A 121 -15.79 -8.77 -6.48
#